data_97fc7ce71b6d7383e1a2d1909eac529e
#
_entry.id   97fc7ce71b6d7383e1a2d1909eac529e
#
_cell.length_a   1.000
_cell.length_b   1.000
_cell.length_c   1.000
_cell.angle_alpha   90.00
_cell.angle_beta   90.00
_cell.angle_gamma   90.00
#
_symmetry.space_group_name_H-M   'P 1'
#
loop_
_entity.id
_entity.type
_entity.pdbx_description
1 polymer ?
#
loop_
_entity_poly.entity_id
_entity_poly.type
_entity_poly.pdbx_seq_one_letter_code
_entity_poly.pdbx_strand_id
1 'polypeptide(L)'
;MVLQDIQVEPPRTSEVRIKILCSSICHTDILHWRNQAFALFPRVLGHEGVGVVESIGEGVTGFKQGDLVIPTFIGECGECQNCTSMKTNLCLKHHLSTHGLMHDNTSRMSSKGQKLYNLFSCSTWSEYTVVNVNYLVKIDPKLPIHHASLISCGFSTGFGSVWKEAK
;
A
#
# COMPACT_ATOMS: atom_id res chain seq x y z
N MET A 1 9.92 -17.22 5.89
CA MET A 1 10.17 -15.76 5.75
C MET A 1 11.66 -15.52 5.90
N VAL A 2 12.26 -14.68 5.05
CA VAL A 2 13.71 -14.41 5.03
C VAL A 2 13.88 -12.89 5.06
N LEU A 3 14.78 -12.39 5.91
CA LEU A 3 15.26 -11.01 5.88
C LEU A 3 16.43 -10.93 4.89
N GLN A 4 16.35 -10.04 3.91
CA GLN A 4 17.39 -9.88 2.90
C GLN A 4 17.39 -8.47 2.30
N ASP A 5 18.51 -8.09 1.70
CA ASP A 5 18.61 -6.87 0.93
C ASP A 5 17.85 -7.02 -0.39
N ILE A 6 17.09 -5.99 -0.73
CA ILE A 6 16.36 -5.88 -1.99
C ILE A 6 16.68 -4.57 -2.69
N GLN A 7 16.52 -4.56 -3.99
CA GLN A 7 16.55 -3.34 -4.80
C GLN A 7 15.14 -2.81 -4.94
N VAL A 8 14.96 -1.50 -4.69
CA VAL A 8 13.70 -0.79 -4.92
C VAL A 8 13.98 0.30 -5.95
N GLU A 9 13.36 0.17 -7.12
CA GLU A 9 13.53 1.12 -8.23
C GLU A 9 13.02 2.53 -7.85
N PRO A 10 13.48 3.58 -8.55
CA PRO A 10 12.85 4.89 -8.45
C PRO A 10 11.39 4.85 -8.94
N PRO A 11 10.55 5.77 -8.45
CA PRO A 11 9.15 5.83 -8.87
C PRO A 11 9.03 6.29 -10.32
N ARG A 12 8.10 5.71 -11.07
CA ARG A 12 7.74 6.11 -12.43
C ARG A 12 6.56 7.09 -12.41
N THR A 13 6.01 7.38 -13.57
CA THR A 13 4.83 8.26 -13.73
C THR A 13 3.70 7.84 -12.80
N SER A 14 3.15 8.81 -12.06
CA SER A 14 2.07 8.63 -11.07
C SER A 14 2.43 7.70 -9.90
N GLU A 15 3.71 7.51 -9.61
CA GLU A 15 4.20 6.69 -8.50
C GLU A 15 4.97 7.55 -7.49
N VAL A 16 5.02 7.06 -6.26
CA VAL A 16 5.75 7.65 -5.14
C VAL A 16 6.58 6.57 -4.47
N ARG A 17 7.86 6.84 -4.22
CA ARG A 17 8.68 6.00 -3.34
C ARG A 17 8.57 6.50 -1.91
N ILE A 18 8.29 5.56 -1.01
CA ILE A 18 8.04 5.84 0.40
C ILE A 18 9.13 5.17 1.22
N LYS A 19 9.73 5.91 2.16
CA LYS A 19 10.52 5.35 3.24
C LYS A 19 9.58 4.95 4.37
N ILE A 20 9.46 3.65 4.64
CA ILE A 20 8.58 3.14 5.69
C ILE A 20 9.20 3.43 7.07
N LEU A 21 8.40 3.97 7.96
CA LEU A 21 8.77 4.30 9.33
C LEU A 21 8.25 3.28 10.35
N CYS A 22 7.07 2.73 10.08
CA CYS A 22 6.42 1.74 10.93
C CYS A 22 5.49 0.88 10.08
N SER A 23 5.40 -0.40 10.41
CA SER A 23 4.47 -1.34 9.78
C SER A 23 3.89 -2.28 10.82
N SER A 24 2.59 -2.54 10.74
CA SER A 24 1.87 -3.47 11.60
C SER A 24 1.76 -4.84 10.95
N ILE A 25 1.25 -5.81 11.69
CA ILE A 25 1.00 -7.19 11.23
C ILE A 25 -0.50 -7.44 11.24
N CYS A 26 -1.05 -7.87 10.12
CA CYS A 26 -2.43 -8.31 9.98
C CYS A 26 -2.49 -9.82 9.73
N HIS A 27 -3.64 -10.43 10.01
CA HIS A 27 -3.86 -11.85 9.71
C HIS A 27 -3.73 -12.14 8.20
N THR A 28 -4.03 -11.19 7.34
CA THR A 28 -3.84 -11.30 5.90
C THR A 28 -2.37 -11.54 5.50
N ASP A 29 -1.41 -10.90 6.19
CA ASP A 29 0.02 -11.17 5.97
C ASP A 29 0.37 -12.62 6.28
N ILE A 30 -0.21 -13.18 7.36
CA ILE A 30 0.00 -14.57 7.77
C ILE A 30 -0.60 -15.54 6.75
N LEU A 31 -1.79 -15.25 6.20
CA LEU A 31 -2.40 -16.08 5.15
C LEU A 31 -1.52 -16.10 3.88
N HIS A 32 -1.00 -14.95 3.48
CA HIS A 32 -0.10 -14.86 2.33
C HIS A 32 1.23 -15.56 2.60
N TRP A 33 1.82 -15.40 3.79
CA TRP A 33 3.03 -16.11 4.18
C TRP A 33 2.86 -17.63 4.12
N ARG A 34 1.72 -18.14 4.56
CA ARG A 34 1.38 -19.58 4.54
C ARG A 34 0.90 -20.08 3.18
N ASN A 35 0.92 -19.23 2.14
CA ASN A 35 0.41 -19.53 0.80
C ASN A 35 -1.05 -20.01 0.78
N GLN A 36 -1.87 -19.49 1.67
CA GLN A 36 -3.31 -19.82 1.76
C GLN A 36 -4.19 -18.89 0.91
N ALA A 37 -3.59 -17.89 0.24
CA ALA A 37 -4.29 -16.84 -0.50
C ALA A 37 -3.95 -16.80 -1.99
N PHE A 38 -3.56 -17.91 -2.61
CA PHE A 38 -3.18 -18.03 -4.03
C PHE A 38 -2.19 -16.94 -4.48
N ALA A 39 -1.15 -16.72 -3.69
CA ALA A 39 -0.20 -15.66 -3.88
C ALA A 39 0.96 -16.08 -4.79
N LEU A 40 1.47 -15.13 -5.59
CA LEU A 40 2.71 -15.31 -6.34
C LEU A 40 3.92 -15.02 -5.44
N PHE A 41 4.99 -15.80 -5.58
CA PHE A 41 6.23 -15.69 -4.83
C PHE A 41 7.46 -15.61 -5.76
N PRO A 42 8.61 -15.05 -5.30
CA PRO A 42 8.84 -14.43 -3.98
C PRO A 42 8.10 -13.11 -3.82
N ARG A 43 7.68 -12.77 -2.60
CA ARG A 43 6.82 -11.62 -2.31
C ARG A 43 7.31 -10.85 -1.08
N VAL A 44 7.22 -9.52 -1.14
CA VAL A 44 7.38 -8.65 0.03
C VAL A 44 6.02 -8.44 0.67
N LEU A 45 5.88 -8.80 1.93
CA LEU A 45 4.65 -8.70 2.71
C LEU A 45 4.45 -7.29 3.28
N GLY A 46 3.38 -7.13 4.08
CA GLY A 46 2.99 -5.89 4.74
C GLY A 46 2.02 -5.04 3.92
N HIS A 47 0.89 -4.69 4.52
CA HIS A 47 -0.12 -3.81 3.93
C HIS A 47 -0.67 -2.79 4.94
N GLU A 48 -0.16 -2.78 6.15
CA GLU A 48 -0.41 -1.79 7.18
C GLU A 48 0.88 -1.03 7.46
N GLY A 49 1.02 0.17 6.96
CA GLY A 49 2.24 0.92 7.13
C GLY A 49 2.04 2.43 7.10
N VAL A 50 3.03 3.12 7.61
CA VAL A 50 3.16 4.58 7.52
C VAL A 50 4.59 4.91 7.16
N GLY A 51 4.78 5.91 6.32
CA GLY A 51 6.10 6.34 5.89
C GLY A 51 6.11 7.77 5.42
N VAL A 52 7.28 8.22 5.01
CA VAL A 52 7.48 9.54 4.41
C VAL A 52 7.77 9.39 2.92
N VAL A 53 7.25 10.30 2.13
CA VAL A 53 7.58 10.41 0.71
C VAL A 53 9.07 10.72 0.58
N GLU A 54 9.81 9.80 -0.03
CA GLU A 54 11.25 9.97 -0.29
C GLU A 54 11.48 10.59 -1.67
N SER A 55 10.76 10.13 -2.68
CA SER A 55 10.81 10.71 -4.03
C SER A 55 9.47 10.51 -4.75
N ILE A 56 9.21 11.34 -5.73
CA ILE A 56 8.00 11.33 -6.53
C ILE A 56 8.34 11.12 -8.01
N GLY A 57 7.49 10.39 -8.71
CA GLY A 57 7.59 10.18 -10.15
C GLY A 57 6.99 11.34 -10.96
N GLU A 58 7.14 11.25 -12.27
CA GLU A 58 6.59 12.23 -13.19
C GLU A 58 5.07 12.32 -13.09
N GLY A 59 4.52 13.53 -13.23
CA GLY A 59 3.07 13.78 -13.21
C GLY A 59 2.40 13.67 -11.84
N VAL A 60 3.14 13.38 -10.79
CA VAL A 60 2.59 13.33 -9.43
C VAL A 60 2.23 14.73 -8.96
N THR A 61 0.97 14.91 -8.60
CA THR A 61 0.44 16.12 -7.96
C THR A 61 -0.15 15.78 -6.59
N GLY A 62 -0.21 16.75 -5.67
CA GLY A 62 -0.76 16.55 -4.34
C GLY A 62 0.20 15.94 -3.31
N PHE A 63 1.34 15.37 -3.73
CA PHE A 63 2.39 14.85 -2.85
C PHE A 63 3.73 15.53 -3.11
N LYS A 64 4.53 15.64 -2.06
CA LYS A 64 5.92 16.15 -2.12
C LYS A 64 6.81 15.37 -1.17
N GLN A 65 8.11 15.43 -1.41
CA GLN A 65 9.10 14.85 -0.50
C GLN A 65 8.91 15.38 0.93
N GLY A 66 8.96 14.46 1.91
CA GLY A 66 8.74 14.74 3.33
C GLY A 66 7.29 14.64 3.79
N ASP A 67 6.30 14.51 2.90
CA ASP A 67 4.91 14.28 3.31
C ASP A 67 4.78 12.95 4.07
N LEU A 68 4.06 12.95 5.19
CA LEU A 68 3.71 11.74 5.92
C LEU A 68 2.50 11.07 5.26
N VAL A 69 2.62 9.78 4.95
CA VAL A 69 1.65 9.06 4.12
C VAL A 69 1.39 7.65 4.62
N ILE A 70 0.19 7.16 4.30
CA ILE A 70 -0.25 5.78 4.52
C ILE A 70 -0.52 5.15 3.16
N PRO A 71 0.16 4.06 2.76
CA PRO A 71 -0.24 3.25 1.62
C PRO A 71 -1.49 2.45 1.97
N THR A 72 -2.41 2.35 1.02
CA THR A 72 -3.66 1.61 1.16
C THR A 72 -3.72 0.51 0.10
N PHE A 73 -4.39 -0.60 0.43
CA PHE A 73 -4.58 -1.69 -0.54
C PHE A 73 -5.83 -1.49 -1.42
N ILE A 74 -6.67 -0.52 -1.10
CA ILE A 74 -7.81 -0.09 -1.88
C ILE A 74 -7.48 1.29 -2.46
N GLY A 75 -7.56 1.41 -3.78
CA GLY A 75 -7.28 2.66 -4.47
C GLY A 75 -8.51 3.55 -4.61
N GLU A 76 -8.28 4.84 -4.89
CA GLU A 76 -9.33 5.83 -5.14
C GLU A 76 -8.94 6.75 -6.29
N CYS A 77 -9.84 6.94 -7.27
CA CYS A 77 -9.62 7.92 -8.35
C CYS A 77 -10.38 9.24 -8.13
N GLY A 78 -11.31 9.30 -7.16
CA GLY A 78 -12.12 10.48 -6.87
C GLY A 78 -13.21 10.84 -7.90
N GLU A 79 -13.28 10.18 -9.07
CA GLU A 79 -14.14 10.59 -10.18
C GLU A 79 -15.10 9.51 -10.70
N CYS A 80 -14.85 8.23 -10.45
CA CYS A 80 -15.74 7.17 -10.91
C CYS A 80 -17.04 7.13 -10.07
N GLN A 81 -18.06 6.48 -10.62
CA GLN A 81 -19.37 6.36 -9.97
C GLN A 81 -19.28 5.83 -8.52
N ASN A 82 -18.40 4.88 -8.25
CA ASN A 82 -18.24 4.34 -6.90
C ASN A 82 -17.59 5.35 -5.97
N CYS A 83 -16.51 6.01 -6.39
CA CYS A 83 -15.84 7.02 -5.58
C CYS A 83 -16.74 8.21 -5.24
N THR A 84 -17.62 8.62 -6.16
CA THR A 84 -18.52 9.77 -5.96
C THR A 84 -19.84 9.40 -5.28
N SER A 85 -20.19 8.11 -5.20
CA SER A 85 -21.50 7.66 -4.68
C SER A 85 -21.64 7.71 -3.17
N MET A 86 -20.56 7.78 -2.41
CA MET A 86 -20.52 7.66 -0.94
C MET A 86 -21.10 6.32 -0.40
N LYS A 87 -21.39 5.35 -1.26
CA LYS A 87 -22.02 4.06 -0.90
C LYS A 87 -21.01 2.93 -0.79
N THR A 88 -19.86 3.07 -1.41
CA THR A 88 -18.81 2.04 -1.47
C THR A 88 -17.44 2.70 -1.58
N ASN A 89 -16.42 2.01 -1.11
CA ASN A 89 -15.00 2.37 -1.23
C ASN A 89 -14.28 1.58 -2.35
N LEU A 90 -15.00 0.84 -3.17
CA LEU A 90 -14.42 0.03 -4.25
C LEU A 90 -14.35 0.83 -5.54
N CYS A 91 -13.21 1.44 -5.80
CA CYS A 91 -12.94 2.19 -7.02
C CYS A 91 -13.05 1.31 -8.28
N LEU A 92 -13.71 1.82 -9.33
CA LEU A 92 -13.85 1.10 -10.61
C LEU A 92 -12.58 1.13 -11.46
N LYS A 93 -11.65 2.07 -11.20
CA LYS A 93 -10.40 2.22 -11.95
C LYS A 93 -9.21 1.60 -11.23
N HIS A 94 -9.19 1.68 -9.90
CA HIS A 94 -8.07 1.22 -9.06
C HIS A 94 -8.55 0.11 -8.14
N HIS A 95 -8.60 -1.10 -8.69
CA HIS A 95 -9.03 -2.30 -7.98
C HIS A 95 -7.98 -2.78 -6.99
N LEU A 96 -8.40 -3.63 -6.03
CA LEU A 96 -7.49 -4.39 -5.19
C LEU A 96 -6.55 -5.24 -6.07
N SER A 97 -5.25 -4.93 -6.02
CA SER A 97 -4.24 -5.67 -6.78
C SER A 97 -3.85 -6.96 -6.06
N THR A 98 -4.39 -8.08 -6.49
CA THR A 98 -4.06 -9.42 -5.94
C THR A 98 -2.81 -10.05 -6.59
N HIS A 99 -2.45 -9.59 -7.80
CA HIS A 99 -1.32 -10.12 -8.56
C HIS A 99 0.03 -9.69 -8.00
N GLY A 100 0.07 -8.59 -7.24
CA GLY A 100 1.30 -8.07 -6.66
C GLY A 100 2.24 -7.42 -7.68
N LEU A 101 1.69 -6.84 -8.73
CA LEU A 101 2.39 -6.06 -9.74
C LEU A 101 1.81 -4.65 -9.82
N MET A 102 2.61 -3.72 -10.33
CA MET A 102 2.16 -2.38 -10.67
C MET A 102 1.21 -2.41 -11.88
N HIS A 103 0.56 -1.29 -12.19
CA HIS A 103 -0.39 -1.20 -13.31
C HIS A 103 0.24 -1.52 -14.69
N ASP A 104 1.55 -1.38 -14.80
CA ASP A 104 2.30 -1.72 -16.02
C ASP A 104 2.76 -3.19 -16.06
N ASN A 105 2.21 -4.05 -15.19
CA ASN A 105 2.55 -5.46 -15.02
C ASN A 105 4.03 -5.72 -14.66
N THR A 106 4.73 -4.72 -14.15
CA THR A 106 6.10 -4.85 -13.65
C THR A 106 6.15 -4.74 -12.13
N SER A 107 7.31 -5.02 -11.54
CA SER A 107 7.58 -4.76 -10.13
C SER A 107 8.62 -3.66 -10.01
N ARG A 108 8.58 -2.92 -8.91
CA ARG A 108 9.65 -1.99 -8.52
C ARG A 108 10.62 -2.61 -7.52
N MET A 109 10.41 -3.89 -7.19
CA MET A 109 11.24 -4.62 -6.22
C MET A 109 11.90 -5.82 -6.86
N SER A 110 13.17 -6.03 -6.55
CA SER A 110 13.92 -7.21 -6.98
C SER A 110 14.99 -7.61 -5.97
N SER A 111 15.41 -8.86 -6.00
CA SER A 111 16.56 -9.37 -5.26
C SER A 111 17.38 -10.29 -6.15
N LYS A 112 18.69 -10.03 -6.24
CA LYS A 112 19.62 -10.82 -7.06
C LYS A 112 19.13 -11.05 -8.50
N GLY A 113 18.52 -10.02 -9.10
CA GLY A 113 17.95 -10.09 -10.46
C GLY A 113 16.59 -10.79 -10.56
N GLN A 114 16.07 -11.35 -9.47
CA GLN A 114 14.74 -11.94 -9.43
C GLN A 114 13.70 -10.90 -9.04
N LYS A 115 12.61 -10.80 -9.81
CA LYS A 115 11.45 -9.95 -9.49
C LYS A 115 10.79 -10.41 -8.19
N LEU A 116 10.43 -9.45 -7.33
CA LEU A 116 9.63 -9.67 -6.12
C LEU A 116 8.21 -9.13 -6.35
N TYR A 117 7.21 -9.89 -5.91
CA TYR A 117 5.82 -9.46 -5.97
C TYR A 117 5.44 -8.63 -4.75
N ASN A 118 4.57 -7.67 -4.93
CA ASN A 118 4.00 -6.89 -3.82
C ASN A 118 2.88 -7.65 -3.12
N LEU A 119 2.70 -7.40 -1.83
CA LEU A 119 1.42 -7.68 -1.20
C LEU A 119 0.49 -6.50 -1.49
N PHE A 120 -0.52 -6.76 -2.33
CA PHE A 120 -1.41 -5.75 -2.87
C PHE A 120 -0.63 -4.63 -3.57
N SER A 121 -0.87 -3.37 -3.20
CA SER A 121 -0.11 -2.20 -3.68
C SER A 121 0.81 -1.62 -2.62
N CYS A 122 1.13 -2.35 -1.55
CA CYS A 122 1.73 -1.81 -0.34
C CYS A 122 3.16 -2.29 -0.08
N SER A 123 3.35 -3.57 0.25
CA SER A 123 4.68 -4.16 0.61
C SER A 123 5.42 -3.39 1.69
N THR A 124 4.75 -3.13 2.81
CA THR A 124 5.28 -2.27 3.87
C THR A 124 6.32 -2.93 4.79
N TRP A 125 6.60 -4.25 4.63
CA TRP A 125 7.68 -4.92 5.36
C TRP A 125 9.01 -4.82 4.61
N SER A 126 9.32 -3.62 4.16
CA SER A 126 10.60 -3.22 3.57
C SER A 126 10.90 -1.78 3.98
N GLU A 127 12.17 -1.38 3.94
CA GLU A 127 12.55 -0.01 4.25
C GLU A 127 11.98 1.01 3.26
N TYR A 128 11.83 0.58 2.00
CA TYR A 128 11.25 1.41 0.93
C TYR A 128 10.23 0.60 0.14
N THR A 129 9.18 1.27 -0.31
CA THR A 129 8.22 0.73 -1.27
C THR A 129 7.84 1.79 -2.29
N VAL A 130 7.39 1.36 -3.46
CA VAL A 130 6.85 2.26 -4.50
C VAL A 130 5.37 1.99 -4.67
N VAL A 131 4.57 3.03 -4.60
CA VAL A 131 3.11 2.96 -4.62
C VAL A 131 2.57 3.96 -5.65
N ASN A 132 1.54 3.57 -6.40
CA ASN A 132 0.81 4.52 -7.24
C ASN A 132 0.01 5.49 -6.36
N VAL A 133 -0.02 6.77 -6.71
CA VAL A 133 -0.65 7.85 -5.92
C VAL A 133 -2.11 7.60 -5.55
N ASN A 134 -2.83 6.82 -6.36
CA ASN A 134 -4.23 6.48 -6.09
C ASN A 134 -4.42 5.47 -4.94
N TYR A 135 -3.34 4.89 -4.43
CA TYR A 135 -3.29 4.01 -3.27
C TYR A 135 -2.56 4.67 -2.10
N LEU A 136 -2.53 5.99 -2.04
CA LEU A 136 -1.75 6.73 -1.06
C LEU A 136 -2.57 7.84 -0.42
N VAL A 137 -2.54 7.90 0.90
CA VAL A 137 -3.24 8.93 1.68
C VAL A 137 -2.22 9.76 2.45
N LYS A 138 -2.29 11.09 2.29
CA LYS A 138 -1.53 12.02 3.11
C LYS A 138 -2.23 12.18 4.47
N ILE A 139 -1.45 12.14 5.53
CA ILE A 139 -1.95 12.28 6.91
C ILE A 139 -1.30 13.45 7.64
N ASP A 140 -1.93 13.90 8.70
CA ASP A 140 -1.38 14.94 9.57
C ASP A 140 -0.10 14.43 10.25
N PRO A 141 1.03 15.16 10.14
CA PRO A 141 2.29 14.77 10.75
C PRO A 141 2.27 14.72 12.29
N LYS A 142 1.21 15.23 12.91
CA LYS A 142 0.99 15.14 14.35
C LYS A 142 0.44 13.79 14.80
N LEU A 143 -0.05 12.96 13.87
CA LEU A 143 -0.53 11.62 14.23
C LEU A 143 0.64 10.74 14.71
N PRO A 144 0.48 10.04 15.84
CA PRO A 144 1.50 9.11 16.30
C PRO A 144 1.71 7.99 15.26
N ILE A 145 2.94 7.79 14.83
CA ILE A 145 3.32 6.88 13.74
C ILE A 145 2.80 5.46 13.98
N HIS A 146 2.92 4.96 15.22
CA HIS A 146 2.46 3.60 15.55
C HIS A 146 0.95 3.42 15.40
N HIS A 147 0.16 4.45 15.72
CA HIS A 147 -1.29 4.42 15.52
C HIS A 147 -1.64 4.57 14.03
N ALA A 148 -0.91 5.43 13.34
CA ALA A 148 -1.12 5.68 11.91
C ALA A 148 -0.95 4.42 11.07
N SER A 149 -0.03 3.52 11.42
CA SER A 149 0.18 2.27 10.68
C SER A 149 -1.04 1.35 10.67
N LEU A 150 -1.89 1.40 11.70
CA LEU A 150 -3.11 0.56 11.81
C LEU A 150 -4.29 1.10 11.01
N ILE A 151 -4.26 2.37 10.59
CA ILE A 151 -5.42 3.04 9.97
C ILE A 151 -5.77 2.41 8.62
N SER A 152 -4.78 1.97 7.85
CA SER A 152 -5.02 1.43 6.50
C SER A 152 -5.81 0.11 6.47
N CYS A 153 -5.81 -0.66 7.54
CA CYS A 153 -6.54 -1.94 7.60
C CYS A 153 -7.21 -2.19 8.95
N GLY A 154 -6.47 -2.56 9.98
CA GLY A 154 -7.04 -3.09 11.22
C GLY A 154 -8.04 -2.16 11.89
N PHE A 155 -7.66 -0.89 12.09
CA PHE A 155 -8.54 0.11 12.69
C PHE A 155 -9.78 0.38 11.82
N SER A 156 -9.59 0.64 10.53
CA SER A 156 -10.69 0.97 9.60
C SER A 156 -11.65 -0.19 9.43
N THR A 157 -11.14 -1.42 9.39
CA THR A 157 -11.95 -2.64 9.33
C THR A 157 -12.79 -2.82 10.60
N GLY A 158 -12.16 -2.73 11.77
CA GLY A 158 -12.88 -2.88 13.05
C GLY A 158 -13.90 -1.78 13.28
N PHE A 159 -13.53 -0.53 13.05
CA PHE A 159 -14.44 0.61 13.16
C PHE A 159 -15.61 0.49 12.17
N GLY A 160 -15.34 0.17 10.91
CA GLY A 160 -16.37 0.02 9.88
C GLY A 160 -17.35 -1.12 10.19
N SER A 161 -16.86 -2.23 10.73
CA SER A 161 -17.70 -3.38 11.15
C SER A 161 -18.69 -2.98 12.24
N VAL A 162 -18.24 -2.19 13.23
CA VAL A 162 -19.13 -1.71 14.30
C VAL A 162 -20.06 -0.61 13.78
N TRP A 163 -19.53 0.37 13.06
CA TRP A 163 -20.28 1.53 12.63
C TRP A 163 -21.35 1.24 11.57
N LYS A 164 -21.04 0.34 10.60
CA LYS A 164 -21.92 0.11 9.45
C LYS A 164 -22.70 -1.20 9.53
N GLU A 165 -22.11 -2.26 10.09
CA GLU A 165 -22.67 -3.60 10.00
C GLU A 165 -23.32 -4.07 11.31
N ALA A 166 -22.75 -3.78 12.46
CA ALA A 166 -23.28 -4.20 13.76
C ALA A 166 -24.40 -3.25 14.27
N LYS A 167 -25.51 -3.17 13.54
CA LYS A 167 -26.70 -2.40 13.93
C LYS A 167 -27.67 -3.24 14.74
#